data_9c67e8783e6c4da46c776e550af03699
#
_entry.id   9c67e8783e6c4da46c776e550af03699
#
_cell.length_a   1.000
_cell.length_b   1.000
_cell.length_c   1.000
_cell.angle_alpha   90.00
_cell.angle_beta   90.00
_cell.angle_gamma   90.00
#
_symmetry.space_group_name_H-M   'P 1'
#
loop_
_entity.id
_entity.type
_entity.pdbx_description
1 polymer ?
#
loop_
_entity_poly.entity_id
_entity_poly.type
_entity_poly.pdbx_seq_one_letter_code
_entity_poly.pdbx_strand_id
1 'polypeptide(L)'
;MKTKNTQTTIVMGTLLISLSLAACASPERSLETEIMVGQEAPAPAPESAKQDDLGIDSEEAGTTPRPSSSVKPEEAAGLLYMREEEKLAHDLYLALYERWGLPIFSNIASSEATHTAAVEGLLEQFGLDDPASETAPGVFQDPTLQALYNDLVSRGSESIAAALQAGALVEEVDIQDLSDRIRQTDHPQIVQVYNNLMDGSENHLRAFVQQYISRTGLDYRAQFLDVNQVSTILAAVPGRSRGRGPN
;
A
#
# COMPACT_ATOMS: atom_id res chain seq x y z
N MET A 1 -19.96 -37.50 39.49
CA MET A 1 -20.36 -36.92 38.20
C MET A 1 -19.13 -36.79 37.31
N LYS A 2 -19.03 -37.64 36.27
CA LYS A 2 -17.87 -37.65 35.35
C LYS A 2 -18.25 -36.87 34.11
N THR A 3 -17.59 -35.74 33.87
CA THR A 3 -17.72 -34.96 32.63
C THR A 3 -16.87 -35.60 31.53
N LYS A 4 -17.52 -36.01 30.45
CA LYS A 4 -16.85 -36.52 29.24
C LYS A 4 -16.38 -35.36 28.36
N ASN A 5 -15.08 -35.31 28.12
CA ASN A 5 -14.45 -34.37 27.20
C ASN A 5 -14.48 -35.00 25.80
N THR A 6 -15.21 -34.41 24.86
CA THR A 6 -15.28 -34.88 23.48
C THR A 6 -14.30 -34.06 22.66
N GLN A 7 -13.17 -34.69 22.28
CA GLN A 7 -12.24 -34.10 21.30
C GLN A 7 -12.78 -34.37 19.89
N THR A 8 -13.00 -33.28 19.14
CA THR A 8 -13.35 -33.34 17.71
C THR A 8 -12.06 -33.36 16.90
N THR A 9 -11.79 -34.49 16.27
CA THR A 9 -10.66 -34.66 15.33
C THR A 9 -11.06 -34.13 13.95
N ILE A 10 -10.36 -33.09 13.49
CA ILE A 10 -10.53 -32.58 12.12
C ILE A 10 -9.62 -33.40 11.21
N VAL A 11 -10.20 -34.13 10.28
CA VAL A 11 -9.50 -34.88 9.23
C VAL A 11 -9.26 -33.94 8.06
N MET A 12 -7.98 -33.59 7.79
CA MET A 12 -7.54 -32.91 6.57
C MET A 12 -7.56 -33.90 5.39
N GLY A 13 -8.52 -33.74 4.49
CA GLY A 13 -8.54 -34.46 3.22
C GLY A 13 -7.66 -33.77 2.19
N THR A 14 -6.52 -34.37 1.85
CA THR A 14 -5.66 -33.98 0.73
C THR A 14 -6.28 -34.43 -0.59
N LEU A 15 -6.75 -33.48 -1.41
CA LEU A 15 -7.22 -33.75 -2.77
C LEU A 15 -6.07 -33.50 -3.76
N LEU A 16 -5.49 -34.60 -4.29
CA LEU A 16 -4.52 -34.56 -5.38
C LEU A 16 -5.26 -34.44 -6.72
N ILE A 17 -5.16 -33.29 -7.39
CA ILE A 17 -5.62 -33.10 -8.77
C ILE A 17 -4.38 -33.17 -9.68
N SER A 18 -4.31 -34.24 -10.46
CA SER A 18 -3.31 -34.43 -11.52
C SER A 18 -3.71 -33.62 -12.75
N LEU A 19 -2.88 -32.64 -13.15
CA LEU A 19 -3.08 -31.82 -14.35
C LEU A 19 -2.23 -32.39 -15.49
N SER A 20 -2.91 -32.82 -16.56
CA SER A 20 -2.27 -33.28 -17.80
C SER A 20 -1.87 -32.09 -18.66
N LEU A 21 -0.59 -31.98 -19.02
CA LEU A 21 -0.09 -31.03 -20.01
C LEU A 21 -0.49 -31.48 -21.42
N ALA A 22 -1.19 -30.60 -22.13
CA ALA A 22 -1.28 -30.66 -23.59
C ALA A 22 -0.49 -29.47 -24.16
N ALA A 23 0.61 -29.78 -24.83
CA ALA A 23 1.43 -28.83 -25.57
C ALA A 23 0.78 -28.55 -26.93
N CYS A 24 0.47 -27.27 -27.23
CA CYS A 24 0.21 -26.80 -28.59
C CYS A 24 1.24 -25.74 -28.95
N ALA A 25 2.10 -26.07 -29.89
CA ALA A 25 3.03 -25.15 -30.50
C ALA A 25 2.32 -24.27 -31.52
N SER A 26 2.64 -22.99 -31.58
CA SER A 26 2.28 -22.06 -32.65
C SER A 26 3.49 -21.24 -33.07
N PRO A 27 3.59 -20.84 -34.35
CA PRO A 27 4.86 -20.49 -34.98
C PRO A 27 5.22 -19.02 -34.80
N GLU A 28 6.51 -18.80 -34.70
CA GLU A 28 7.20 -17.53 -34.72
C GLU A 28 6.92 -16.74 -35.99
N ARG A 29 6.62 -15.45 -35.84
CA ARG A 29 6.68 -14.47 -36.92
C ARG A 29 7.63 -13.34 -36.52
N SER A 30 8.85 -13.42 -37.00
CA SER A 30 9.83 -12.33 -36.93
C SER A 30 9.36 -11.16 -37.77
N LEU A 31 9.31 -9.97 -37.17
CA LEU A 31 9.32 -8.70 -37.85
C LEU A 31 10.51 -7.90 -37.31
N GLU A 32 11.57 -7.90 -38.09
CA GLU A 32 12.69 -6.98 -37.94
C GLU A 32 12.20 -5.57 -38.32
N THR A 33 12.34 -4.65 -37.39
CA THR A 33 12.20 -3.21 -37.67
C THR A 33 13.51 -2.54 -37.30
N GLU A 34 14.27 -2.16 -38.32
CA GLU A 34 15.47 -1.32 -38.20
C GLU A 34 15.09 0.03 -37.60
N ILE A 35 15.71 0.39 -36.47
CA ILE A 35 15.67 1.73 -35.92
C ILE A 35 16.98 2.42 -36.22
N MET A 36 16.92 3.45 -37.04
CA MET A 36 18.02 4.35 -37.39
C MET A 36 18.50 5.09 -36.12
N VAL A 37 19.77 4.92 -35.81
CA VAL A 37 20.47 5.66 -34.77
C VAL A 37 20.76 7.07 -35.26
N GLY A 38 20.06 8.05 -34.73
CA GLY A 38 20.40 9.46 -34.84
C GLY A 38 21.44 9.84 -33.79
N GLN A 39 22.62 10.15 -34.26
CA GLN A 39 23.76 10.59 -33.45
C GLN A 39 23.63 12.08 -33.17
N GLU A 40 23.35 12.47 -31.94
CA GLU A 40 23.33 13.88 -31.52
C GLU A 40 24.62 14.21 -30.76
N ALA A 41 25.27 15.31 -31.20
CA ALA A 41 26.58 15.77 -30.74
C ALA A 41 26.51 16.39 -29.32
N PRO A 42 27.59 16.33 -28.53
CA PRO A 42 27.61 16.89 -27.16
C PRO A 42 27.75 18.42 -27.17
N ALA A 43 26.96 19.09 -26.33
CA ALA A 43 27.03 20.52 -26.06
C ALA A 43 28.29 20.85 -25.21
N PRO A 44 28.87 22.07 -25.39
CA PRO A 44 30.11 22.48 -24.72
C PRO A 44 29.89 22.86 -23.26
N ALA A 45 30.88 22.54 -22.42
CA ALA A 45 30.96 22.89 -21.01
C ALA A 45 31.11 24.42 -20.79
N PRO A 46 30.55 24.96 -19.69
CA PRO A 46 30.80 26.36 -19.34
C PRO A 46 32.16 26.54 -18.64
N GLU A 47 32.77 27.62 -19.01
CA GLU A 47 34.10 28.11 -18.69
C GLU A 47 34.22 28.55 -17.22
N SER A 48 35.40 28.28 -16.60
CA SER A 48 35.75 28.60 -15.24
C SER A 48 35.78 30.12 -14.99
N ALA A 49 35.00 30.58 -14.00
CA ALA A 49 35.13 31.91 -13.43
C ALA A 49 36.04 31.83 -12.18
N LYS A 50 36.98 32.81 -12.11
CA LYS A 50 38.06 32.93 -11.15
C LYS A 50 37.58 33.15 -9.72
N GLN A 51 38.22 32.49 -8.78
CA GLN A 51 38.22 32.78 -7.35
C GLN A 51 38.78 34.20 -7.09
N ASP A 52 37.96 35.01 -6.41
CA ASP A 52 38.46 36.13 -5.62
C ASP A 52 38.33 35.76 -4.14
N ASP A 53 39.50 35.68 -3.53
CA ASP A 53 39.77 35.48 -2.11
C ASP A 53 39.32 36.74 -1.32
N LEU A 54 38.27 36.61 -0.52
CA LEU A 54 37.95 37.53 0.57
C LEU A 54 37.72 36.72 1.84
N GLY A 55 38.74 36.71 2.69
CA GLY A 55 38.70 36.24 4.06
C GLY A 55 37.57 36.94 4.83
N ILE A 56 36.68 36.15 5.38
CA ILE A 56 35.75 36.56 6.42
C ILE A 56 35.83 35.57 7.56
N ASP A 57 36.08 36.11 8.73
CA ASP A 57 36.27 35.45 10.01
C ASP A 57 35.17 34.43 10.30
N SER A 58 35.58 33.30 10.83
CA SER A 58 34.76 32.23 11.36
C SER A 58 33.99 32.71 12.59
N GLU A 59 32.77 33.24 12.42
CA GLU A 59 31.82 33.24 13.51
C GLU A 59 31.13 31.85 13.50
N GLU A 60 31.37 31.12 14.57
CA GLU A 60 30.62 29.90 14.93
C GLU A 60 29.14 30.21 14.94
N ALA A 61 28.49 29.99 13.78
CA ALA A 61 27.03 29.91 13.75
C ALA A 61 26.62 28.67 14.57
N GLY A 62 26.21 28.95 15.81
CA GLY A 62 25.67 27.94 16.70
C GLY A 62 24.59 27.15 15.96
N THR A 63 24.95 25.94 15.59
CA THR A 63 23.99 24.94 15.12
C THR A 63 23.07 24.66 16.29
N THR A 64 21.92 25.36 16.36
CA THR A 64 20.85 24.92 17.22
C THR A 64 20.53 23.49 16.82
N PRO A 65 20.65 22.51 17.72
CA PRO A 65 20.24 21.16 17.41
C PRO A 65 18.77 21.23 17.00
N ARG A 66 18.47 20.91 15.74
CA ARG A 66 17.11 20.56 15.36
C ARG A 66 16.70 19.48 16.35
N PRO A 67 15.57 19.65 17.10
CA PRO A 67 15.15 18.58 17.97
C PRO A 67 15.03 17.33 17.10
N SER A 68 15.91 16.37 17.29
CA SER A 68 15.75 15.05 16.72
C SER A 68 14.55 14.50 17.46
N SER A 69 13.38 14.58 16.83
CA SER A 69 12.22 13.85 17.26
C SER A 69 12.54 12.38 17.03
N SER A 70 13.18 11.77 18.02
CA SER A 70 13.48 10.35 17.98
C SER A 70 12.16 9.62 18.12
N VAL A 71 11.81 8.80 17.13
CA VAL A 71 10.68 7.88 17.23
C VAL A 71 11.03 6.74 18.18
N LYS A 72 10.03 6.23 18.88
CA LYS A 72 10.13 5.01 19.68
C LYS A 72 10.34 3.80 18.76
N PRO A 73 10.97 2.71 19.24
CA PRO A 73 11.16 1.50 18.42
C PRO A 73 9.84 0.95 17.84
N GLU A 74 8.75 1.03 18.60
CA GLU A 74 7.42 0.57 18.18
C GLU A 74 6.84 1.46 17.08
N GLU A 75 7.06 2.77 17.16
CA GLU A 75 6.64 3.73 16.13
C GLU A 75 7.45 3.52 14.84
N ALA A 76 8.78 3.32 14.97
CA ALA A 76 9.65 3.00 13.82
C ALA A 76 9.21 1.70 13.12
N ALA A 77 8.98 0.62 13.88
CA ALA A 77 8.46 -0.63 13.33
C ALA A 77 7.09 -0.43 12.66
N GLY A 78 6.24 0.41 13.24
CA GLY A 78 4.96 0.77 12.66
C GLY A 78 5.09 1.49 11.32
N LEU A 79 5.98 2.46 11.22
CA LEU A 79 6.22 3.19 9.98
C LEU A 79 6.77 2.30 8.86
N LEU A 80 7.73 1.41 9.19
CA LEU A 80 8.30 0.46 8.22
C LEU A 80 7.21 -0.48 7.67
N TYR A 81 6.37 -1.01 8.54
CA TYR A 81 5.26 -1.88 8.14
C TYR A 81 4.24 -1.14 7.26
N MET A 82 3.76 0.04 7.69
CA MET A 82 2.80 0.83 6.91
C MET A 82 3.35 1.23 5.54
N ARG A 83 4.66 1.47 5.44
CA ARG A 83 5.32 1.76 4.16
C ARG A 83 5.15 0.63 3.15
N GLU A 84 5.30 -0.61 3.59
CA GLU A 84 5.10 -1.78 2.75
C GLU A 84 3.61 -2.09 2.53
N GLU A 85 2.75 -1.81 3.50
CA GLU A 85 1.30 -2.03 3.40
C GLU A 85 0.66 -1.09 2.36
N GLU A 86 1.00 0.21 2.36
CA GLU A 86 0.57 1.16 1.33
C GLU A 86 1.09 0.78 -0.06
N LYS A 87 2.34 0.29 -0.13
CA LYS A 87 2.89 -0.27 -1.38
C LYS A 87 2.11 -1.52 -1.82
N LEU A 88 1.69 -2.39 -0.89
CA LEU A 88 0.90 -3.56 -1.22
C LEU A 88 -0.43 -3.16 -1.86
N ALA A 89 -1.14 -2.22 -1.29
CA ALA A 89 -2.40 -1.70 -1.84
C ALA A 89 -2.18 -1.13 -3.26
N HIS A 90 -1.18 -0.27 -3.42
CA HIS A 90 -0.79 0.30 -4.71
C HIS A 90 -0.52 -0.78 -5.77
N ASP A 91 0.37 -1.73 -5.47
CA ASP A 91 0.81 -2.75 -6.41
C ASP A 91 -0.31 -3.74 -6.75
N LEU A 92 -1.13 -4.11 -5.77
CA LEU A 92 -2.32 -4.94 -5.99
C LEU A 92 -3.29 -4.26 -6.95
N TYR A 93 -3.58 -2.97 -6.75
CA TYR A 93 -4.53 -2.28 -7.61
C TYR A 93 -4.00 -2.10 -9.03
N LEU A 94 -2.70 -1.90 -9.22
CA LEU A 94 -2.10 -1.91 -10.55
C LEU A 94 -2.23 -3.29 -11.22
N ALA A 95 -1.96 -4.39 -10.51
CA ALA A 95 -2.12 -5.75 -11.02
C ALA A 95 -3.58 -6.06 -11.38
N LEU A 96 -4.55 -5.64 -10.56
CA LEU A 96 -5.97 -5.82 -10.84
C LEU A 96 -6.46 -4.91 -11.98
N TYR A 97 -5.87 -3.72 -12.13
CA TYR A 97 -6.13 -2.86 -13.28
C TYR A 97 -5.62 -3.48 -14.59
N GLU A 98 -4.40 -4.00 -14.58
CA GLU A 98 -3.84 -4.72 -15.73
C GLU A 98 -4.73 -5.91 -16.13
N ARG A 99 -5.24 -6.64 -15.16
CA ARG A 99 -6.09 -7.81 -15.36
C ARG A 99 -7.48 -7.47 -15.89
N TRP A 100 -8.13 -6.43 -15.39
CA TRP A 100 -9.56 -6.16 -15.58
C TRP A 100 -9.87 -4.85 -16.30
N GLY A 101 -8.92 -3.91 -16.42
CA GLY A 101 -9.10 -2.61 -17.07
C GLY A 101 -10.12 -1.70 -16.38
N LEU A 102 -10.48 -1.96 -15.11
CA LEU A 102 -11.47 -1.13 -14.41
C LEU A 102 -10.81 0.13 -13.83
N PRO A 103 -11.27 1.34 -14.21
CA PRO A 103 -10.67 2.60 -13.76
C PRO A 103 -10.61 2.79 -12.24
N ILE A 104 -11.46 2.14 -11.47
CA ILE A 104 -11.41 2.23 -10.01
C ILE A 104 -10.06 1.80 -9.48
N PHE A 105 -9.47 0.72 -10.01
CA PHE A 105 -8.18 0.23 -9.55
C PHE A 105 -7.05 1.22 -9.85
N SER A 106 -6.97 1.77 -11.08
CA SER A 106 -5.93 2.74 -11.41
C SER A 106 -6.09 4.08 -10.65
N ASN A 107 -7.34 4.50 -10.41
CA ASN A 107 -7.61 5.72 -9.66
C ASN A 107 -7.20 5.59 -8.19
N ILE A 108 -7.54 4.46 -7.55
CA ILE A 108 -7.16 4.22 -6.16
C ILE A 108 -5.65 3.96 -6.07
N ALA A 109 -5.03 3.20 -6.99
CA ALA A 109 -3.57 3.05 -7.02
C ALA A 109 -2.84 4.40 -7.04
N SER A 110 -3.34 5.37 -7.80
CA SER A 110 -2.79 6.73 -7.79
C SER A 110 -2.93 7.45 -6.44
N SER A 111 -3.99 7.16 -5.68
CA SER A 111 -4.15 7.64 -4.31
C SER A 111 -3.15 6.98 -3.36
N GLU A 112 -2.99 5.65 -3.47
CA GLU A 112 -2.02 4.88 -2.66
C GLU A 112 -0.58 5.31 -2.91
N ALA A 113 -0.23 5.74 -4.13
CA ALA A 113 1.07 6.35 -4.38
C ALA A 113 1.29 7.61 -3.53
N THR A 114 0.24 8.38 -3.25
CA THR A 114 0.31 9.55 -2.35
C THR A 114 0.44 9.14 -0.88
N HIS A 115 -0.28 8.10 -0.47
CA HIS A 115 -0.15 7.53 0.88
C HIS A 115 1.26 7.00 1.12
N THR A 116 1.75 6.19 0.19
CA THR A 116 3.11 5.66 0.14
C THR A 116 4.15 6.78 0.33
N ALA A 117 4.05 7.87 -0.44
CA ALA A 117 4.96 9.02 -0.33
C ALA A 117 4.84 9.76 1.02
N ALA A 118 3.65 9.79 1.62
CA ALA A 118 3.48 10.41 2.93
C ALA A 118 4.19 9.63 4.05
N VAL A 119 4.15 8.30 4.00
CA VAL A 119 4.89 7.44 4.95
C VAL A 119 6.40 7.52 4.68
N GLU A 120 6.83 7.47 3.41
CA GLU A 120 8.23 7.66 3.01
C GLU A 120 8.81 8.96 3.58
N GLY A 121 8.07 10.07 3.48
CA GLY A 121 8.48 11.35 4.08
C GLY A 121 8.67 11.28 5.60
N LEU A 122 7.92 10.43 6.32
CA LEU A 122 8.16 10.20 7.74
C LEU A 122 9.41 9.35 7.96
N LEU A 123 9.66 8.32 7.14
CA LEU A 123 10.89 7.52 7.22
C LEU A 123 12.14 8.41 7.04
N GLU A 124 12.14 9.26 6.00
CA GLU A 124 13.22 10.23 5.76
C GLU A 124 13.39 11.19 6.95
N GLN A 125 12.30 11.74 7.47
CA GLN A 125 12.34 12.67 8.59
C GLN A 125 12.96 12.05 9.84
N PHE A 126 12.69 10.77 10.10
CA PHE A 126 13.20 10.06 11.28
C PHE A 126 14.51 9.30 11.03
N GLY A 127 15.04 9.35 9.81
CA GLY A 127 16.29 8.68 9.42
C GLY A 127 16.17 7.16 9.45
N LEU A 128 15.00 6.64 9.06
CA LEU A 128 14.74 5.20 8.90
C LEU A 128 14.99 4.80 7.45
N ASP A 129 15.59 3.62 7.25
CA ASP A 129 15.79 3.05 5.93
C ASP A 129 14.43 2.60 5.35
N ASP A 130 14.13 2.99 4.10
CA ASP A 130 12.88 2.60 3.44
C ASP A 130 12.94 1.13 2.98
N PRO A 131 12.10 0.24 3.53
CA PRO A 131 12.09 -1.18 3.17
C PRO A 131 11.62 -1.43 1.73
N ALA A 132 10.93 -0.45 1.12
CA ALA A 132 10.37 -0.57 -0.20
C ALA A 132 11.20 0.08 -1.31
N SER A 133 12.27 0.83 -0.98
CA SER A 133 13.06 1.66 -1.91
C SER A 133 13.66 0.89 -3.10
N GLU A 134 14.04 -0.37 -2.90
CA GLU A 134 14.69 -1.21 -3.92
C GLU A 134 13.86 -2.45 -4.30
N THR A 135 12.60 -2.54 -3.85
CA THR A 135 11.76 -3.70 -4.12
C THR A 135 10.99 -3.53 -5.42
N ALA A 136 10.92 -4.61 -6.21
CA ALA A 136 10.09 -4.66 -7.41
C ALA A 136 8.58 -4.63 -7.05
N PRO A 137 7.69 -4.27 -7.99
CA PRO A 137 6.26 -4.40 -7.78
C PRO A 137 5.87 -5.82 -7.33
N GLY A 138 5.04 -5.92 -6.29
CA GLY A 138 4.58 -7.19 -5.71
C GLY A 138 5.60 -7.92 -4.85
N VAL A 139 6.74 -7.29 -4.51
CA VAL A 139 7.77 -7.84 -3.63
C VAL A 139 7.85 -7.05 -2.35
N PHE A 140 7.79 -7.74 -1.21
CA PHE A 140 7.76 -7.15 0.13
C PHE A 140 8.79 -7.83 1.03
N GLN A 141 9.38 -7.08 1.94
CA GLN A 141 10.31 -7.63 2.94
C GLN A 141 9.54 -8.33 4.07
N ASP A 142 8.36 -7.79 4.46
CA ASP A 142 7.50 -8.44 5.43
C ASP A 142 6.84 -9.69 4.82
N PRO A 143 7.07 -10.90 5.38
CA PRO A 143 6.54 -12.15 4.83
C PRO A 143 5.01 -12.25 4.96
N THR A 144 4.40 -11.55 5.90
CA THR A 144 2.95 -11.52 6.08
C THR A 144 2.31 -10.72 4.96
N LEU A 145 2.86 -9.56 4.64
CA LEU A 145 2.42 -8.73 3.53
C LEU A 145 2.66 -9.43 2.18
N GLN A 146 3.80 -10.12 2.02
CA GLN A 146 4.05 -10.91 0.82
C GLN A 146 3.00 -12.02 0.64
N ALA A 147 2.66 -12.72 1.71
CA ALA A 147 1.65 -13.78 1.66
C ALA A 147 0.25 -13.20 1.35
N LEU A 148 -0.11 -12.09 1.97
CA LEU A 148 -1.37 -11.37 1.74
C LEU A 148 -1.49 -10.92 0.28
N TYR A 149 -0.46 -10.28 -0.26
CA TYR A 149 -0.43 -9.85 -1.66
C TYR A 149 -0.67 -11.02 -2.63
N ASN A 150 0.06 -12.12 -2.44
CA ASN A 150 -0.07 -13.30 -3.30
C ASN A 150 -1.49 -13.91 -3.26
N ASP A 151 -2.10 -13.99 -2.07
CA ASP A 151 -3.49 -14.46 -1.91
C ASP A 151 -4.47 -13.54 -2.61
N LEU A 152 -4.34 -12.22 -2.40
CA LEU A 152 -5.23 -11.22 -2.97
C LEU A 152 -5.16 -11.15 -4.50
N VAL A 153 -3.96 -11.21 -5.08
CA VAL A 153 -3.78 -11.28 -6.54
C VAL A 153 -4.41 -12.56 -7.09
N SER A 154 -4.19 -13.70 -6.43
CA SER A 154 -4.79 -14.97 -6.84
C SER A 154 -6.31 -14.90 -6.85
N ARG A 155 -6.93 -14.53 -5.75
CA ARG A 155 -8.39 -14.39 -5.62
C ARG A 155 -8.96 -13.32 -6.54
N GLY A 156 -8.31 -12.16 -6.59
CA GLY A 156 -8.74 -11.04 -7.43
C GLY A 156 -8.65 -11.34 -8.94
N SER A 157 -7.86 -12.35 -9.33
CA SER A 157 -7.76 -12.80 -10.74
C SER A 157 -8.91 -13.69 -11.19
N GLU A 158 -9.75 -14.19 -10.29
CA GLU A 158 -10.83 -15.14 -10.61
C GLU A 158 -12.04 -14.45 -11.29
N SER A 159 -12.41 -13.26 -10.81
CA SER A 159 -13.52 -12.49 -11.37
C SER A 159 -13.45 -11.02 -10.96
N ILE A 160 -14.17 -10.15 -11.68
CA ILE A 160 -14.31 -8.73 -11.32
C ILE A 160 -14.93 -8.58 -9.91
N ALA A 161 -15.89 -9.42 -9.54
CA ALA A 161 -16.47 -9.41 -8.21
C ALA A 161 -15.43 -9.75 -7.13
N ALA A 162 -14.62 -10.79 -7.36
CA ALA A 162 -13.52 -11.17 -6.45
C ALA A 162 -12.43 -10.10 -6.39
N ALA A 163 -12.11 -9.44 -7.50
CA ALA A 163 -11.17 -8.33 -7.54
C ALA A 163 -11.63 -7.13 -6.68
N LEU A 164 -12.92 -6.77 -6.78
CA LEU A 164 -13.50 -5.70 -5.96
C LEU A 164 -13.56 -6.07 -4.47
N GLN A 165 -13.80 -7.35 -4.16
CA GLN A 165 -13.73 -7.86 -2.79
C GLN A 165 -12.29 -7.87 -2.26
N ALA A 166 -11.30 -8.22 -3.09
CA ALA A 166 -9.89 -8.16 -2.70
C ALA A 166 -9.47 -6.71 -2.40
N GLY A 167 -9.87 -5.75 -3.25
CA GLY A 167 -9.64 -4.33 -2.98
C GLY A 167 -10.29 -3.88 -1.67
N ALA A 168 -11.55 -4.21 -1.45
CA ALA A 168 -12.24 -3.85 -0.21
C ALA A 168 -11.61 -4.50 1.04
N LEU A 169 -11.07 -5.72 0.92
CA LEU A 169 -10.40 -6.39 2.03
C LEU A 169 -9.09 -5.69 2.43
N VAL A 170 -8.28 -5.23 1.46
CA VAL A 170 -7.08 -4.46 1.75
C VAL A 170 -7.42 -3.21 2.55
N GLU A 171 -8.45 -2.47 2.13
CA GLU A 171 -8.87 -1.27 2.85
C GLU A 171 -9.37 -1.57 4.27
N GLU A 172 -10.05 -2.70 4.47
CA GLU A 172 -10.46 -3.11 5.83
C GLU A 172 -9.25 -3.43 6.71
N VAL A 173 -8.22 -4.07 6.18
CA VAL A 173 -6.97 -4.39 6.90
C VAL A 173 -6.23 -3.11 7.24
N ASP A 174 -6.01 -2.24 6.27
CA ASP A 174 -5.31 -0.97 6.45
C ASP A 174 -6.00 -0.06 7.50
N ILE A 175 -7.34 0.07 7.43
CA ILE A 175 -8.12 0.81 8.44
C ILE A 175 -7.90 0.24 9.85
N GLN A 176 -7.85 -1.08 10.01
CA GLN A 176 -7.59 -1.70 11.31
C GLN A 176 -6.18 -1.41 11.80
N ASP A 177 -5.18 -1.60 10.92
CA ASP A 177 -3.78 -1.40 11.27
C ASP A 177 -3.47 0.07 11.59
N LEU A 178 -3.97 1.01 10.80
CA LEU A 178 -3.90 2.44 11.11
C LEU A 178 -4.55 2.79 12.45
N SER A 179 -5.73 2.23 12.72
CA SER A 179 -6.43 2.44 14.00
C SER A 179 -5.60 1.95 15.19
N ASP A 180 -4.97 0.78 15.06
CA ASP A 180 -4.12 0.20 16.11
C ASP A 180 -2.86 1.03 16.34
N ARG A 181 -2.20 1.48 15.27
CA ARG A 181 -0.98 2.29 15.32
C ARG A 181 -1.23 3.69 15.85
N ILE A 182 -2.35 4.33 15.50
CA ILE A 182 -2.75 5.64 16.07
C ILE A 182 -2.89 5.54 17.60
N ARG A 183 -3.36 4.41 18.13
CA ARG A 183 -3.46 4.21 19.59
C ARG A 183 -2.11 3.96 20.27
N GLN A 184 -1.08 3.58 19.51
CA GLN A 184 0.25 3.25 20.02
C GLN A 184 1.24 4.41 19.95
N THR A 185 0.89 5.51 19.29
CA THR A 185 1.74 6.69 19.14
C THR A 185 1.09 7.96 19.72
N ASP A 186 1.88 8.80 20.32
CA ASP A 186 1.54 10.17 20.70
C ASP A 186 2.30 11.21 19.84
N HIS A 187 3.09 10.75 18.85
CA HIS A 187 3.87 11.63 17.99
C HIS A 187 2.94 12.38 17.01
N PRO A 188 2.84 13.72 17.09
CA PRO A 188 1.79 14.46 16.38
C PRO A 188 1.84 14.29 14.85
N GLN A 189 3.04 14.21 14.27
CA GLN A 189 3.21 14.08 12.82
C GLN A 189 2.79 12.69 12.33
N ILE A 190 3.14 11.63 13.06
CA ILE A 190 2.71 10.26 12.75
C ILE A 190 1.19 10.18 12.85
N VAL A 191 0.61 10.67 13.94
CA VAL A 191 -0.85 10.71 14.13
C VAL A 191 -1.53 11.46 12.98
N GLN A 192 -0.97 12.59 12.54
CA GLN A 192 -1.53 13.35 11.44
C GLN A 192 -1.53 12.57 10.13
N VAL A 193 -0.39 11.96 9.77
CA VAL A 193 -0.28 11.16 8.54
C VAL A 193 -1.22 9.98 8.59
N TYR A 194 -1.18 9.17 9.65
CA TYR A 194 -2.05 8.00 9.80
C TYR A 194 -3.54 8.34 9.75
N ASN A 195 -3.94 9.50 10.27
CA ASN A 195 -5.33 9.94 10.13
C ASN A 195 -5.70 10.33 8.69
N ASN A 196 -4.76 10.91 7.94
CA ASN A 196 -5.01 11.22 6.54
C ASN A 196 -5.12 9.95 5.68
N LEU A 197 -4.25 8.96 5.96
CA LEU A 197 -4.34 7.64 5.34
C LEU A 197 -5.70 6.99 5.66
N MET A 198 -6.07 6.93 6.94
CA MET A 198 -7.35 6.40 7.41
C MET A 198 -8.55 7.00 6.67
N ASP A 199 -8.59 8.33 6.53
CA ASP A 199 -9.66 9.02 5.80
C ASP A 199 -9.69 8.61 4.31
N GLY A 200 -8.51 8.36 3.72
CA GLY A 200 -8.35 7.85 2.36
C GLY A 200 -8.89 6.43 2.22
N SER A 201 -8.42 5.50 3.04
CA SER A 201 -8.80 4.07 3.01
C SER A 201 -10.29 3.86 3.29
N GLU A 202 -10.90 4.68 4.20
CA GLU A 202 -12.36 4.69 4.35
C GLU A 202 -13.08 5.14 3.05
N ASN A 203 -12.52 6.08 2.27
CA ASN A 203 -13.09 6.49 0.99
C ASN A 203 -12.92 5.40 -0.07
N HIS A 204 -11.78 4.73 -0.10
CA HIS A 204 -11.48 3.63 -1.01
C HIS A 204 -12.39 2.43 -0.74
N LEU A 205 -12.58 2.05 0.54
CA LEU A 205 -13.52 1.00 0.94
C LEU A 205 -14.94 1.30 0.44
N ARG A 206 -15.42 2.53 0.63
CA ARG A 206 -16.74 2.95 0.09
C ARG A 206 -16.82 2.78 -1.41
N ALA A 207 -15.78 3.17 -2.14
CA ALA A 207 -15.74 3.09 -3.59
C ALA A 207 -15.74 1.63 -4.09
N PHE A 208 -14.94 0.75 -3.49
CA PHE A 208 -14.93 -0.68 -3.82
C PHE A 208 -16.27 -1.34 -3.54
N VAL A 209 -16.85 -1.09 -2.36
CA VAL A 209 -18.16 -1.65 -1.97
C VAL A 209 -19.27 -1.17 -2.90
N GLN A 210 -19.29 0.11 -3.25
CA GLN A 210 -20.27 0.66 -4.19
C GLN A 210 -20.14 0.00 -5.57
N GLN A 211 -18.92 -0.19 -6.07
CA GLN A 211 -18.67 -0.88 -7.35
C GLN A 211 -19.07 -2.35 -7.30
N TYR A 212 -18.79 -3.03 -6.18
CA TYR A 212 -19.21 -4.42 -5.98
C TYR A 212 -20.73 -4.57 -6.03
N ILE A 213 -21.46 -3.81 -5.23
CA ILE A 213 -22.94 -3.84 -5.19
C ILE A 213 -23.52 -3.49 -6.55
N SER A 214 -23.04 -2.43 -7.20
CA SER A 214 -23.52 -1.99 -8.51
C SER A 214 -23.37 -3.06 -9.60
N ARG A 215 -22.32 -3.87 -9.55
CA ARG A 215 -22.00 -4.86 -10.58
C ARG A 215 -22.61 -6.23 -10.31
N THR A 216 -22.79 -6.58 -9.05
CA THR A 216 -23.26 -7.92 -8.66
C THR A 216 -24.73 -7.94 -8.25
N GLY A 217 -25.25 -6.81 -7.78
CA GLY A 217 -26.56 -6.74 -7.13
C GLY A 217 -26.60 -7.40 -5.75
N LEU A 218 -25.44 -7.79 -5.21
CA LEU A 218 -25.32 -8.44 -3.91
C LEU A 218 -24.88 -7.45 -2.83
N ASP A 219 -25.33 -7.65 -1.60
CA ASP A 219 -24.86 -6.91 -0.45
C ASP A 219 -23.41 -7.26 -0.15
N TYR A 220 -22.60 -6.23 0.21
CA TYR A 220 -21.24 -6.44 0.69
C TYR A 220 -21.25 -6.95 2.14
N ARG A 221 -20.36 -7.88 2.42
CA ARG A 221 -20.11 -8.39 3.78
C ARG A 221 -18.72 -8.02 4.20
N ALA A 222 -18.60 -7.43 5.39
CA ALA A 222 -17.31 -7.18 6.01
C ALA A 222 -16.46 -8.47 6.03
N GLN A 223 -15.19 -8.34 5.67
CA GLN A 223 -14.28 -9.47 5.53
C GLN A 223 -13.25 -9.52 6.68
N PHE A 224 -12.91 -8.39 7.26
CA PHE A 224 -11.90 -8.26 8.31
C PHE A 224 -12.36 -7.36 9.46
N LEU A 225 -12.87 -6.17 9.18
CA LEU A 225 -13.42 -5.27 10.19
C LEU A 225 -14.72 -5.80 10.80
N ASP A 226 -15.06 -5.31 11.99
CA ASP A 226 -16.39 -5.53 12.55
C ASP A 226 -17.50 -4.97 11.65
N VAL A 227 -18.59 -5.71 11.52
CA VAL A 227 -19.72 -5.34 10.65
C VAL A 227 -20.31 -3.97 10.96
N ASN A 228 -20.30 -3.53 12.21
CA ASN A 228 -20.80 -2.21 12.59
C ASN A 228 -19.81 -1.11 12.21
N GLN A 229 -18.49 -1.38 12.25
CA GLN A 229 -17.47 -0.46 11.75
C GLN A 229 -17.66 -0.24 10.25
N VAL A 230 -17.72 -1.30 9.45
CA VAL A 230 -17.98 -1.21 8.00
C VAL A 230 -19.29 -0.47 7.72
N SER A 231 -20.36 -0.80 8.42
CA SER A 231 -21.66 -0.12 8.24
C SER A 231 -21.56 1.37 8.55
N THR A 232 -20.80 1.75 9.55
CA THR A 232 -20.56 3.15 9.93
C THR A 232 -19.75 3.88 8.86
N ILE A 233 -18.70 3.25 8.34
CA ILE A 233 -17.88 3.78 7.25
C ILE A 233 -18.74 4.01 6.00
N LEU A 234 -19.52 2.99 5.61
CA LEU A 234 -20.35 3.08 4.40
C LEU A 234 -21.48 4.13 4.50
N ALA A 235 -21.99 4.39 5.71
CA ALA A 235 -23.01 5.41 5.95
C ALA A 235 -22.45 6.84 6.03
N ALA A 236 -21.14 7.02 6.21
CA ALA A 236 -20.54 8.34 6.32
C ALA A 236 -20.53 9.06 4.95
N VAL A 237 -20.84 10.37 4.99
CA VAL A 237 -20.81 11.23 3.80
C VAL A 237 -19.35 11.60 3.52
N PRO A 238 -18.81 11.36 2.32
CA PRO A 238 -17.46 11.76 1.95
C PRO A 238 -17.25 13.27 2.18
N GLY A 239 -16.09 13.63 2.78
CA GLY A 239 -15.70 15.03 2.98
C GLY A 239 -16.23 15.71 4.28
N ARG A 240 -16.98 15.00 5.13
CA ARG A 240 -17.21 15.42 6.51
C ARG A 240 -16.18 14.76 7.41
N SER A 241 -15.06 15.43 7.61
CA SER A 241 -14.12 15.12 8.70
C SER A 241 -14.94 14.90 9.98
N ARG A 242 -14.80 13.73 10.60
CA ARG A 242 -15.36 13.49 11.93
C ARG A 242 -14.71 14.52 12.86
N GLY A 243 -15.44 15.59 13.21
CA GLY A 243 -14.98 16.57 14.16
C GLY A 243 -14.52 15.84 15.41
N ARG A 244 -13.19 15.79 15.62
CA ARG A 244 -12.62 15.33 16.87
C ARG A 244 -13.10 16.27 17.95
N GLY A 245 -13.95 15.76 18.83
CA GLY A 245 -14.22 16.42 20.08
C GLY A 245 -12.90 16.64 20.83
N PRO A 246 -12.72 17.78 21.52
CA PRO A 246 -11.58 17.98 22.39
C PRO A 246 -11.66 16.97 23.54
N ASN A 247 -10.56 16.23 23.75
CA ASN A 247 -10.31 15.53 25.00
C ASN A 247 -9.99 16.52 26.10
#